data_5568862c7322e44baa7ea919c4a3eb61
#
_entry.id   5568862c7322e44baa7ea919c4a3eb61
#
_cell.length_a   1.000
_cell.length_b   1.000
_cell.length_c   1.000
_cell.angle_alpha   90.00
_cell.angle_beta   90.00
_cell.angle_gamma   90.00
#
_symmetry.space_group_name_H-M   'P 1'
#
loop_
_entity.id
_entity.type
_entity.pdbx_description
1 polymer ?
#
loop_
_entity_poly.entity_id
_entity_poly.type
_entity_poly.pdbx_seq_one_letter_code
_entity_poly.pdbx_strand_id
1 'polypeptide(L)'
;KRPRILVLAGTHGDEPATVEAALQLLEHFPTHWLDRFGVDVLPCTNPIGWRQGTRENGCGIDINWAFDREGIAEVDILRRFLRGRRWQVVVDFHEDWEATGFYLYEHQKQSHFIGPAVTACVEPVCALEPATQIDGWPAEGAVIHADDSVERLQRGDGFPLILLRDHTDHKLTTE
;
A
#
# COMPACT_ATOMS: atom_id res chain seq x y z
N LYS A 1 22.13 10.49 -3.81
CA LYS A 1 20.86 10.78 -3.08
C LYS A 1 20.57 9.58 -2.20
N ARG A 2 20.07 9.82 -0.98
CA ARG A 2 19.59 8.71 -0.12
C ARG A 2 18.37 8.06 -0.76
N PRO A 3 18.24 6.72 -0.69
CA PRO A 3 17.02 6.04 -1.10
C PRO A 3 15.82 6.57 -0.29
N ARG A 4 14.64 6.56 -0.87
CA ARG A 4 13.41 7.03 -0.21
C ARG A 4 12.37 5.93 -0.21
N ILE A 5 11.62 5.86 0.88
CA ILE A 5 10.48 4.96 1.07
C ILE A 5 9.23 5.82 1.25
N LEU A 6 8.13 5.42 0.64
CA LEU A 6 6.80 5.98 0.91
C LEU A 6 5.98 4.93 1.63
N VAL A 7 5.35 5.33 2.72
CA VAL A 7 4.32 4.54 3.41
C VAL A 7 2.99 5.23 3.21
N LEU A 8 2.00 4.50 2.76
CA LEU A 8 0.62 4.92 2.56
C LEU A 8 -0.29 4.13 3.48
N ALA A 9 -1.36 4.75 3.96
CA ALA A 9 -2.38 4.10 4.75
C ALA A 9 -3.73 4.80 4.62
N GLY A 10 -4.81 4.11 5.01
CA GLY A 10 -6.15 4.65 5.08
C GLY A 10 -6.73 5.06 3.73
N THR A 11 -6.44 4.29 2.69
CA THR A 11 -7.07 4.43 1.37
C THR A 11 -8.55 4.03 1.44
N HIS A 12 -8.83 2.93 2.14
CA HIS A 12 -10.19 2.53 2.51
C HIS A 12 -10.43 2.84 3.99
N GLY A 13 -11.55 3.47 4.28
CA GLY A 13 -11.82 3.93 5.65
C GLY A 13 -12.34 2.84 6.57
N ASP A 14 -12.79 1.71 6.05
CA ASP A 14 -13.17 0.49 6.78
C ASP A 14 -11.98 -0.42 7.12
N GLU A 15 -10.76 0.04 6.82
CA GLU A 15 -9.47 -0.61 7.16
C GLU A 15 -8.73 0.21 8.25
N PRO A 16 -9.27 0.33 9.48
CA PRO A 16 -8.77 1.30 10.48
C PRO A 16 -7.38 0.98 11.03
N ALA A 17 -6.97 -0.30 11.08
CA ALA A 17 -5.65 -0.66 11.61
C ALA A 17 -4.52 -0.12 10.74
N THR A 18 -4.75 0.12 9.47
CA THR A 18 -3.77 0.73 8.56
C THR A 18 -3.35 2.13 9.01
N VAL A 19 -4.33 2.96 9.36
CA VAL A 19 -4.12 4.32 9.88
C VAL A 19 -3.44 4.28 11.24
N GLU A 20 -3.92 3.42 12.13
CA GLU A 20 -3.35 3.23 13.47
C GLU A 20 -1.87 2.79 13.39
N ALA A 21 -1.55 1.83 12.50
CA ALA A 21 -0.18 1.38 12.29
C ALA A 21 0.72 2.51 11.76
N ALA A 22 0.23 3.31 10.82
CA ALA A 22 0.98 4.43 10.28
C ALA A 22 1.21 5.55 11.33
N LEU A 23 0.23 5.82 12.19
CA LEU A 23 0.37 6.77 13.30
C LEU A 23 1.35 6.26 14.36
N GLN A 24 1.29 4.97 14.73
CA GLN A 24 2.25 4.35 15.63
C GLN A 24 3.67 4.35 15.05
N LEU A 25 3.82 4.10 13.76
CA LEU A 25 5.12 4.23 13.09
C LEU A 25 5.68 5.63 13.24
N LEU A 26 4.86 6.68 13.08
CA LEU A 26 5.29 8.07 13.24
C LEU A 26 5.65 8.40 14.69
N GLU A 27 4.86 7.95 15.66
CA GLU A 27 5.09 8.19 17.08
C GLU A 27 6.36 7.51 17.60
N HIS A 28 6.63 6.29 17.13
CA HIS A 28 7.76 5.47 17.58
C HIS A 28 8.85 5.34 16.51
N PHE A 29 8.92 6.29 15.59
CA PHE A 29 9.79 6.19 14.41
C PHE A 29 11.26 5.99 14.79
N PRO A 30 11.93 4.93 14.27
CA PRO A 30 13.33 4.67 14.54
C PRO A 30 14.22 5.71 13.83
N THR A 31 14.52 6.82 14.50
CA THR A 31 15.20 7.97 13.88
C THR A 31 16.55 7.63 13.24
N HIS A 32 17.24 6.57 13.71
CA HIS A 32 18.47 6.07 13.10
C HIS A 32 18.28 5.56 11.65
N TRP A 33 17.07 5.25 11.24
CA TRP A 33 16.79 4.90 9.84
C TRP A 33 17.03 6.08 8.91
N LEU A 34 16.83 7.31 9.37
CA LEU A 34 17.04 8.51 8.57
C LEU A 34 18.51 8.71 8.16
N ASP A 35 19.45 8.02 8.80
CA ASP A 35 20.85 8.04 8.38
C ASP A 35 21.06 7.27 7.05
N ARG A 36 20.19 6.31 6.77
CA ARG A 36 20.29 5.40 5.61
C ARG A 36 19.34 5.78 4.48
N PHE A 37 18.10 6.15 4.80
CA PHE A 37 17.06 6.47 3.82
C PHE A 37 16.13 7.58 4.31
N GLY A 38 15.43 8.23 3.38
CA GLY A 38 14.33 9.14 3.71
C GLY A 38 13.01 8.38 3.74
N VAL A 39 12.12 8.74 4.65
CA VAL A 39 10.78 8.16 4.75
C VAL A 39 9.75 9.27 4.63
N ASP A 40 8.80 9.08 3.75
CA ASP A 40 7.57 9.87 3.68
C ASP A 40 6.42 8.99 4.15
N VAL A 41 5.54 9.50 4.99
CA VAL A 41 4.37 8.77 5.49
C VAL A 41 3.12 9.59 5.20
N LEU A 42 2.14 8.99 4.55
CA LEU A 42 0.77 9.49 4.41
C LEU A 42 -0.14 8.60 5.27
N PRO A 43 -0.38 8.99 6.53
CA PRO A 43 -1.00 8.10 7.50
C PRO A 43 -2.50 7.88 7.26
N CYS A 44 -3.15 8.76 6.49
CA CYS A 44 -4.56 8.61 6.14
C CYS A 44 -4.85 9.36 4.84
N THR A 45 -5.10 8.62 3.76
CA THR A 45 -5.40 9.21 2.45
C THR A 45 -6.89 9.46 2.23
N ASN A 46 -7.76 8.85 3.05
CA ASN A 46 -9.22 8.99 3.05
C ASN A 46 -9.77 9.32 4.46
N PRO A 47 -9.54 10.54 4.97
CA PRO A 47 -9.90 10.86 6.36
C PRO A 47 -11.41 10.88 6.62
N ILE A 48 -12.24 11.13 5.62
CA ILE A 48 -13.70 11.10 5.78
C ILE A 48 -14.19 9.66 5.84
N GLY A 49 -13.74 8.79 4.92
CA GLY A 49 -14.04 7.36 4.96
C GLY A 49 -13.59 6.73 6.28
N TRP A 50 -12.36 7.00 6.72
CA TRP A 50 -11.84 6.50 7.99
C TRP A 50 -12.72 6.91 9.19
N ARG A 51 -13.13 8.18 9.26
CA ARG A 51 -14.02 8.65 10.33
C ARG A 51 -15.40 8.01 10.29
N GLN A 52 -15.88 7.64 9.11
CA GLN A 52 -17.19 7.02 8.90
C GLN A 52 -17.16 5.49 8.96
N GLY A 53 -15.96 4.88 8.89
CA GLY A 53 -15.80 3.44 8.76
C GLY A 53 -16.34 2.91 7.44
N THR A 54 -16.15 3.67 6.34
CA THR A 54 -16.60 3.28 5.00
C THR A 54 -15.42 3.12 4.07
N ARG A 55 -15.50 2.15 3.16
CA ARG A 55 -14.48 1.92 2.14
C ARG A 55 -14.28 3.17 1.27
N GLU A 56 -15.37 3.76 0.83
CA GLU A 56 -15.39 4.92 -0.03
C GLU A 56 -15.10 6.21 0.77
N ASN A 57 -14.81 7.28 0.04
CA ASN A 57 -14.71 8.63 0.59
C ASN A 57 -16.09 9.22 0.91
N GLY A 58 -16.13 10.42 1.46
CA GLY A 58 -17.38 11.12 1.82
C GLY A 58 -18.37 11.37 0.67
N CYS A 59 -17.96 11.10 -0.58
CA CYS A 59 -18.80 11.19 -1.77
C CYS A 59 -19.20 9.81 -2.33
N GLY A 60 -18.93 8.72 -1.62
CA GLY A 60 -19.24 7.35 -2.07
C GLY A 60 -18.34 6.88 -3.22
N ILE A 61 -17.07 7.32 -3.24
CA ILE A 61 -16.10 6.99 -4.29
C ILE A 61 -14.97 6.18 -3.67
N ASP A 62 -14.70 4.98 -4.21
CA ASP A 62 -13.47 4.24 -3.94
C ASP A 62 -12.29 4.96 -4.61
N ILE A 63 -11.51 5.67 -3.79
CA ILE A 63 -10.40 6.49 -4.28
C ILE A 63 -9.23 5.67 -4.82
N ASN A 64 -9.15 4.40 -4.47
CA ASN A 64 -8.12 3.49 -4.98
C ASN A 64 -8.25 3.28 -6.50
N TRP A 65 -9.47 3.39 -7.03
CA TRP A 65 -9.80 3.19 -8.44
C TRP A 65 -10.30 4.46 -9.16
N ALA A 66 -10.06 5.62 -8.57
CA ALA A 66 -10.54 6.90 -9.10
C ALA A 66 -9.42 7.85 -9.56
N PHE A 67 -8.20 7.32 -9.75
CA PHE A 67 -7.02 8.15 -10.02
C PHE A 67 -7.00 8.78 -11.43
N ASP A 68 -7.78 8.27 -12.36
CA ASP A 68 -8.03 8.83 -13.68
C ASP A 68 -9.14 9.91 -13.69
N ARG A 69 -9.86 10.09 -12.57
CA ARG A 69 -10.97 11.02 -12.44
C ARG A 69 -10.51 12.36 -11.86
N GLU A 70 -11.13 13.44 -12.29
CA GLU A 70 -10.89 14.81 -11.81
C GLU A 70 -11.94 15.24 -10.78
N GLY A 71 -11.59 16.22 -9.95
CA GLY A 71 -12.53 16.84 -8.99
C GLY A 71 -12.80 16.01 -7.74
N ILE A 72 -11.98 14.99 -7.47
CA ILE A 72 -12.02 14.23 -6.21
C ILE A 72 -10.91 14.77 -5.32
N ALA A 73 -11.29 15.39 -4.21
CA ALA A 73 -10.38 16.18 -3.37
C ALA A 73 -9.17 15.36 -2.88
N GLU A 74 -9.39 14.14 -2.40
CA GLU A 74 -8.35 13.22 -1.93
C GLU A 74 -7.38 12.87 -3.08
N VAL A 75 -7.91 12.51 -4.24
CA VAL A 75 -7.14 12.17 -5.44
C VAL A 75 -6.32 13.36 -5.92
N ASP A 76 -6.91 14.56 -5.94
CA ASP A 76 -6.23 15.79 -6.36
C ASP A 76 -5.08 16.17 -5.40
N ILE A 77 -5.25 15.90 -4.09
CA ILE A 77 -4.21 16.09 -3.07
C ILE A 77 -3.08 15.08 -3.28
N LEU A 78 -3.41 13.81 -3.47
CA LEU A 78 -2.44 12.74 -3.72
C LEU A 78 -1.64 13.01 -5.00
N ARG A 79 -2.29 13.38 -6.11
CA ARG A 79 -1.63 13.76 -7.36
C ARG A 79 -0.65 14.91 -7.18
N ARG A 80 -1.02 15.93 -6.39
CA ARG A 80 -0.12 17.06 -6.10
C ARG A 80 1.07 16.63 -5.27
N PHE A 81 0.85 15.77 -4.26
CA PHE A 81 1.91 15.21 -3.45
C PHE A 81 2.88 14.36 -4.28
N LEU A 82 2.39 13.51 -5.16
CA LEU A 82 3.19 12.59 -5.96
C LEU A 82 4.01 13.30 -7.07
N ARG A 83 3.55 14.45 -7.54
CA ARG A 83 4.12 15.14 -8.71
C ARG A 83 5.63 15.34 -8.61
N GLY A 84 6.37 14.77 -9.57
CA GLY A 84 7.83 14.87 -9.68
C GLY A 84 8.61 14.11 -8.60
N ARG A 85 7.95 13.25 -7.82
CA ARG A 85 8.59 12.43 -6.78
C ARG A 85 8.68 10.98 -7.21
N ARG A 86 9.75 10.33 -6.77
CA ARG A 86 9.93 8.87 -6.90
C ARG A 86 10.52 8.32 -5.61
N TRP A 87 10.16 7.09 -5.33
CA TRP A 87 10.63 6.31 -4.18
C TRP A 87 11.25 4.99 -4.66
N GLN A 88 12.20 4.45 -3.92
CA GLN A 88 12.75 3.12 -4.15
C GLN A 88 11.72 2.04 -3.86
N VAL A 89 10.96 2.23 -2.77
CA VAL A 89 9.91 1.32 -2.36
C VAL A 89 8.69 2.15 -1.94
N VAL A 90 7.52 1.69 -2.32
CA VAL A 90 6.24 2.15 -1.77
C VAL A 90 5.62 0.99 -1.00
N VAL A 91 5.21 1.25 0.23
CA VAL A 91 4.45 0.32 1.06
C VAL A 91 3.06 0.92 1.27
N ASP A 92 2.04 0.18 0.90
CA ASP A 92 0.64 0.58 0.96
C ASP A 92 -0.08 -0.35 1.92
N PHE A 93 -0.53 0.17 3.04
CA PHE A 93 -1.20 -0.61 4.09
C PHE A 93 -2.68 -0.76 3.77
N HIS A 94 -3.11 -2.01 3.68
CA HIS A 94 -4.50 -2.43 3.58
C HIS A 94 -4.83 -3.47 4.64
N GLU A 95 -6.09 -3.83 4.77
CA GLU A 95 -6.60 -4.93 5.60
C GLU A 95 -7.58 -5.77 4.79
N ASP A 96 -7.37 -7.08 4.81
CA ASP A 96 -8.34 -8.05 4.31
C ASP A 96 -9.02 -8.76 5.48
N TRP A 97 -10.28 -8.40 5.75
CA TRP A 97 -11.08 -8.99 6.82
C TRP A 97 -11.50 -10.45 6.56
N GLU A 98 -11.33 -10.96 5.34
CA GLU A 98 -11.58 -12.37 4.99
C GLU A 98 -10.35 -13.25 5.23
N ALA A 99 -9.15 -12.67 5.27
CA ALA A 99 -7.91 -13.39 5.53
C ALA A 99 -7.79 -13.82 6.99
N THR A 100 -7.08 -14.91 7.24
CA THR A 100 -6.82 -15.43 8.59
C THR A 100 -5.45 -15.05 9.13
N GLY A 101 -4.62 -14.42 8.33
CA GLY A 101 -3.28 -14.01 8.67
C GLY A 101 -2.75 -12.96 7.70
N PHE A 102 -1.60 -12.42 8.03
CA PHE A 102 -0.92 -11.40 7.23
C PHE A 102 -0.44 -11.98 5.89
N TYR A 103 -0.63 -11.23 4.83
CA TYR A 103 -0.03 -11.49 3.53
C TYR A 103 0.30 -10.18 2.80
N LEU A 104 0.99 -10.25 1.68
CA LEU A 104 1.29 -9.08 0.86
C LEU A 104 1.35 -9.41 -0.63
N TYR A 105 0.99 -8.41 -1.42
CA TYR A 105 1.31 -8.36 -2.84
C TYR A 105 2.63 -7.63 -3.04
N GLU A 106 3.52 -8.20 -3.84
CA GLU A 106 4.78 -7.57 -4.22
C GLU A 106 4.84 -7.38 -5.73
N HIS A 107 4.90 -6.13 -6.16
CA HIS A 107 5.14 -5.73 -7.53
C HIS A 107 6.56 -5.19 -7.68
N GLN A 108 7.36 -5.82 -8.51
CA GLN A 108 8.77 -5.46 -8.68
C GLN A 108 9.20 -5.58 -10.15
N LYS A 109 9.71 -4.47 -10.73
CA LYS A 109 10.16 -4.41 -12.13
C LYS A 109 11.55 -5.00 -12.37
N GLN A 110 12.36 -5.19 -11.32
CA GLN A 110 13.79 -5.52 -11.43
C GLN A 110 14.16 -6.91 -10.87
N SER A 111 13.20 -7.77 -10.61
CA SER A 111 13.44 -9.15 -10.10
C SER A 111 14.19 -9.24 -8.76
N HIS A 112 14.17 -8.18 -7.96
CA HIS A 112 14.76 -8.17 -6.62
C HIS A 112 13.65 -8.07 -5.57
N PHE A 113 13.16 -9.21 -5.16
CA PHE A 113 12.02 -9.34 -4.24
C PHE A 113 12.46 -9.26 -2.78
N ILE A 114 11.70 -8.53 -1.96
CA ILE A 114 11.91 -8.41 -0.51
C ILE A 114 10.74 -8.96 0.32
N GLY A 115 9.63 -9.32 -0.32
CA GLY A 115 8.44 -9.86 0.34
C GLY A 115 8.76 -11.00 1.30
N PRO A 116 9.55 -12.02 0.93
CA PRO A 116 9.93 -13.10 1.85
C PRO A 116 10.69 -12.62 3.10
N ALA A 117 11.49 -11.56 2.97
CA ALA A 117 12.17 -10.97 4.14
C ALA A 117 11.20 -10.17 5.02
N VAL A 118 10.19 -9.53 4.42
CA VAL A 118 9.14 -8.82 5.15
C VAL A 118 8.28 -9.82 5.93
N THR A 119 7.77 -10.89 5.29
CA THR A 119 6.95 -11.90 5.96
C THR A 119 7.72 -12.60 7.08
N ALA A 120 9.00 -12.90 6.90
CA ALA A 120 9.85 -13.46 7.97
C ALA A 120 10.03 -12.52 9.18
N CYS A 121 9.92 -11.19 8.98
CA CYS A 121 9.92 -10.22 10.08
C CYS A 121 8.55 -10.11 10.76
N VAL A 122 7.46 -10.36 10.04
CA VAL A 122 6.08 -10.29 10.57
C VAL A 122 5.70 -11.55 11.32
N GLU A 123 6.09 -12.73 10.83
CA GLU A 123 5.71 -14.04 11.38
C GLU A 123 5.85 -14.17 12.92
N PRO A 124 6.89 -13.62 13.58
CA PRO A 124 7.01 -13.69 15.03
C PRO A 124 5.93 -12.93 15.82
N VAL A 125 5.20 -12.00 15.19
CA VAL A 125 4.22 -11.12 15.84
C VAL A 125 2.81 -11.26 15.29
N CYS A 126 2.66 -11.75 14.06
CA CYS A 126 1.39 -11.98 13.39
C CYS A 126 1.45 -13.26 12.57
N ALA A 127 0.43 -14.12 12.69
CA ALA A 127 0.36 -15.32 11.86
C ALA A 127 0.32 -14.93 10.37
N LEU A 128 1.03 -15.69 9.54
CA LEU A 128 0.96 -15.52 8.09
C LEU A 128 -0.28 -16.25 7.54
N GLU A 129 -0.84 -15.70 6.47
CA GLU A 129 -1.93 -16.35 5.74
C GLU A 129 -1.44 -17.68 5.14
N PRO A 130 -2.06 -18.83 5.49
CA PRO A 130 -1.59 -20.14 5.05
C PRO A 130 -2.05 -20.52 3.63
N ALA A 131 -2.93 -19.73 3.00
CA ALA A 131 -3.45 -20.03 1.69
C ALA A 131 -2.32 -20.00 0.63
N THR A 132 -2.33 -21.00 -0.24
CA THR A 132 -1.39 -21.09 -1.38
C THR A 132 -1.93 -20.42 -2.65
N GLN A 133 -3.13 -19.87 -2.57
CA GLN A 133 -3.77 -19.08 -3.61
C GLN A 133 -4.66 -18.01 -2.95
N ILE A 134 -4.46 -16.76 -3.32
CA ILE A 134 -5.21 -15.59 -2.84
C ILE A 134 -5.61 -14.78 -4.07
N ASP A 135 -6.88 -14.38 -4.17
CA ASP A 135 -7.44 -13.65 -5.33
C ASP A 135 -7.17 -14.27 -6.70
N GLY A 136 -7.03 -15.61 -6.72
CA GLY A 136 -6.71 -16.34 -7.95
C GLY A 136 -5.21 -16.38 -8.29
N TRP A 137 -4.35 -15.76 -7.47
CA TRP A 137 -2.90 -15.75 -7.64
C TRP A 137 -2.21 -16.78 -6.75
N PRO A 138 -1.12 -17.42 -7.21
CA PRO A 138 -0.28 -18.23 -6.34
C PRO A 138 0.31 -17.37 -5.22
N ALA A 139 0.26 -17.87 -3.99
CA ALA A 139 0.91 -17.28 -2.82
C ALA A 139 1.94 -18.26 -2.27
N GLU A 140 3.16 -17.79 -2.03
CA GLU A 140 4.24 -18.55 -1.42
C GLU A 140 4.77 -17.80 -0.19
N GLY A 141 4.67 -18.44 0.99
CA GLY A 141 5.08 -17.80 2.25
C GLY A 141 4.34 -16.49 2.51
N ALA A 142 3.03 -16.44 2.19
CA ALA A 142 2.18 -15.26 2.27
C ALA A 142 2.63 -14.07 1.39
N VAL A 143 3.37 -14.36 0.31
CA VAL A 143 3.77 -13.37 -0.69
C VAL A 143 3.14 -13.72 -2.03
N ILE A 144 2.51 -12.73 -2.66
CA ILE A 144 1.95 -12.81 -4.01
C ILE A 144 2.79 -11.93 -4.92
N HIS A 145 3.43 -12.52 -5.92
CA HIS A 145 4.11 -11.77 -6.98
C HIS A 145 3.09 -11.44 -8.07
N ALA A 146 2.37 -10.34 -7.88
CA ALA A 146 1.32 -9.94 -8.80
C ALA A 146 1.91 -9.31 -10.08
N ASP A 147 1.26 -9.62 -11.20
CA ASP A 147 1.54 -9.06 -12.52
C ASP A 147 0.59 -7.87 -12.78
N ASP A 148 1.13 -6.74 -13.23
CA ASP A 148 0.39 -5.52 -13.60
C ASP A 148 -0.77 -5.77 -14.59
N SER A 149 -0.70 -6.86 -15.36
CA SER A 149 -1.63 -7.11 -16.46
C SER A 149 -3.04 -7.39 -15.99
N VAL A 150 -3.21 -8.01 -14.82
CA VAL A 150 -4.53 -8.46 -14.34
C VAL A 150 -5.31 -7.34 -13.67
N GLU A 151 -4.65 -6.48 -12.90
CA GLU A 151 -5.32 -5.30 -12.33
C GLU A 151 -5.87 -4.39 -13.42
N ARG A 152 -5.11 -4.19 -14.52
CA ARG A 152 -5.55 -3.40 -15.68
C ARG A 152 -6.78 -3.97 -16.38
N LEU A 153 -6.85 -5.28 -16.50
CA LEU A 153 -7.96 -5.95 -17.18
C LEU A 153 -9.26 -5.90 -16.36
N GLN A 154 -9.16 -5.81 -15.04
CA GLN A 154 -10.32 -5.89 -14.16
C GLN A 154 -10.92 -4.52 -13.80
N ARG A 155 -10.11 -3.48 -13.59
CA ARG A 155 -10.59 -2.22 -12.97
C ARG A 155 -10.01 -0.92 -13.57
N GLY A 156 -9.14 -1.01 -14.57
CA GLY A 156 -8.47 0.18 -15.15
C GLY A 156 -7.26 0.66 -14.34
N ASP A 157 -6.79 1.88 -14.63
CA ASP A 157 -5.62 2.46 -13.96
C ASP A 157 -5.96 2.98 -12.57
N GLY A 158 -5.86 2.11 -11.56
CA GLY A 158 -5.99 2.48 -10.15
C GLY A 158 -4.73 3.13 -9.58
N PHE A 159 -4.83 3.60 -8.34
CA PHE A 159 -3.73 4.19 -7.60
C PHE A 159 -2.50 3.25 -7.50
N PRO A 160 -2.66 1.94 -7.23
CA PRO A 160 -1.56 1.00 -7.22
C PRO A 160 -0.74 1.00 -8.51
N LEU A 161 -1.41 1.01 -9.67
CA LEU A 161 -0.74 0.98 -10.98
C LEU A 161 -0.05 2.29 -11.33
N ILE A 162 -0.65 3.42 -10.95
CA ILE A 162 -0.04 4.74 -11.17
C ILE A 162 1.24 4.90 -10.34
N LEU A 163 1.25 4.41 -9.11
CA LEU A 163 2.45 4.38 -8.29
C LEU A 163 3.57 3.59 -8.98
N LEU A 164 3.27 2.38 -9.44
CA LEU A 164 4.22 1.52 -10.16
C LEU A 164 4.70 2.13 -11.47
N ARG A 165 3.81 2.76 -12.24
CA ARG A 165 4.16 3.34 -13.52
C ARG A 165 5.09 4.53 -13.37
N ASP A 166 4.76 5.47 -12.47
CA ASP A 166 5.32 6.82 -12.48
C ASP A 166 6.22 7.12 -11.27
N HIS A 167 6.04 6.41 -10.14
CA HIS A 167 6.59 6.84 -8.86
C HIS A 167 7.49 5.83 -8.17
N THR A 168 7.44 4.54 -8.52
CA THR A 168 8.32 3.50 -7.99
C THR A 168 8.53 2.38 -8.99
N ASP A 169 9.55 1.57 -8.77
CA ASP A 169 9.73 0.28 -9.46
C ASP A 169 9.43 -0.90 -8.53
N HIS A 170 9.09 -0.62 -7.26
CA HIS A 170 8.87 -1.64 -6.25
C HIS A 170 7.75 -1.22 -5.30
N LYS A 171 6.63 -1.93 -5.30
CA LYS A 171 5.49 -1.69 -4.43
C LYS A 171 5.16 -2.95 -3.64
N LEU A 172 4.90 -2.77 -2.36
CA LEU A 172 4.28 -3.74 -1.47
C LEU A 172 2.88 -3.25 -1.12
N THR A 173 1.89 -4.11 -1.20
CA THR A 173 0.56 -3.90 -0.61
C THR A 173 0.41 -4.95 0.48
N THR A 174 0.27 -4.53 1.72
CA THR A 174 0.07 -5.44 2.86
C THR A 174 -1.41 -5.58 3.15
N GLU A 175 -1.80 -6.76 3.60
CA GLU A 175 -3.16 -7.12 3.97
C GLU A 175 -3.19 -7.86 5.32
#